data_12d65ffb99ae720f796f486bee13406e
#
_entry.id   12d65ffb99ae720f796f486bee13406e
#
_cell.length_a   1.000
_cell.length_b   1.000
_cell.length_c   1.000
_cell.angle_alpha   90.00
_cell.angle_beta   90.00
_cell.angle_gamma   90.00
#
_symmetry.space_group_name_H-M   'P 1'
#
loop_
_entity.id
_entity.type
_entity.pdbx_description
1 polymer ?
#
loop_
_entity_poly.entity_id
_entity_poly.type
_entity_poly.pdbx_seq_one_letter_code
_entity_poly.pdbx_strand_id
1 'polypeptide(L)'
;MEANTKQFRKRNAILSCIQETDCHPSAETVHAMLQKEHPDISLATVYRNLALFKRQGLITSLGTVNGVERFDANTHPHVHFICNGCDAVLVLPELQFPKELCLQAAQGASGQVTNYQLIFTGTCQDCTNTI
;
A
#
# COMPACT_ATOMS: atom_id res chain seq x y z
N MET A 1 -23.14 -15.87 -15.92
CA MET A 1 -23.07 -15.70 -14.46
C MET A 1 -21.83 -16.35 -13.87
N GLU A 2 -21.36 -17.50 -14.41
CA GLU A 2 -20.16 -18.15 -13.93
C GLU A 2 -18.91 -17.28 -14.07
N ALA A 3 -18.80 -16.51 -15.18
CA ALA A 3 -17.67 -15.62 -15.43
C ALA A 3 -17.57 -14.54 -14.34
N ASN A 4 -18.71 -13.98 -13.91
CA ASN A 4 -18.74 -12.98 -12.84
C ASN A 4 -18.37 -13.58 -11.50
N THR A 5 -18.75 -14.84 -11.26
CA THR A 5 -18.40 -15.54 -10.02
C THR A 5 -16.90 -15.79 -9.93
N LYS A 6 -16.25 -16.18 -11.03
CA LYS A 6 -14.80 -16.37 -11.06
C LYS A 6 -14.05 -15.06 -10.84
N GLN A 7 -14.49 -13.99 -11.50
CA GLN A 7 -13.87 -12.67 -11.33
C GLN A 7 -14.06 -12.16 -9.92
N PHE A 8 -15.23 -12.38 -9.33
CA PHE A 8 -15.53 -11.98 -7.96
C PHE A 8 -14.64 -12.74 -6.97
N ARG A 9 -14.47 -14.04 -7.17
CA ARG A 9 -13.61 -14.88 -6.33
C ARG A 9 -12.15 -14.42 -6.38
N LYS A 10 -11.66 -14.14 -7.60
CA LYS A 10 -10.27 -13.68 -7.78
C LYS A 10 -10.07 -12.31 -7.13
N ARG A 11 -11.03 -11.41 -7.32
CA ARG A 11 -10.97 -10.07 -6.73
C ARG A 11 -10.92 -10.14 -5.21
N ASN A 12 -11.80 -10.96 -4.60
CA ASN A 12 -11.83 -11.12 -3.14
C ASN A 12 -10.55 -11.74 -2.62
N ALA A 13 -9.98 -12.71 -3.33
CA ALA A 13 -8.73 -13.34 -2.92
C ALA A 13 -7.58 -12.32 -2.90
N ILE A 14 -7.52 -11.46 -3.91
CA ILE A 14 -6.47 -10.43 -3.99
C ILE A 14 -6.64 -9.41 -2.86
N LEU A 15 -7.86 -8.94 -2.64
CA LEU A 15 -8.12 -7.95 -1.59
C LEU A 15 -7.83 -8.52 -0.20
N SER A 16 -8.28 -9.75 0.07
CA SER A 16 -8.01 -10.41 1.36
C SER A 16 -6.52 -10.59 1.60
N CYS A 17 -5.77 -10.92 0.56
CA CYS A 17 -4.32 -11.09 0.65
C CYS A 17 -3.64 -9.80 1.15
N ILE A 18 -4.07 -8.65 0.61
CA ILE A 18 -3.51 -7.37 1.02
C ILE A 18 -3.95 -7.00 2.44
N GLN A 19 -5.21 -7.29 2.77
CA GLN A 19 -5.76 -6.97 4.09
C GLN A 19 -5.13 -7.79 5.21
N GLU A 20 -4.70 -9.01 4.91
CA GLU A 20 -4.17 -9.94 5.91
C GLU A 20 -2.66 -9.83 6.09
N THR A 21 -1.95 -9.09 5.23
CA THR A 21 -0.51 -8.98 5.30
C THR A 21 -0.07 -7.62 5.87
N ASP A 22 1.01 -7.63 6.63
CA ASP A 22 1.62 -6.42 7.18
C ASP A 22 2.83 -5.96 6.37
N CYS A 23 3.18 -6.66 5.30
CA CYS A 23 4.42 -6.40 4.57
C CYS A 23 4.32 -5.30 3.53
N HIS A 24 3.14 -4.70 3.34
CA HIS A 24 2.90 -3.67 2.32
C HIS A 24 3.36 -4.17 0.94
N PRO A 25 2.66 -5.14 0.36
CA PRO A 25 3.17 -5.91 -0.77
C PRO A 25 3.14 -5.14 -2.09
N SER A 26 4.00 -5.54 -3.02
CA SER A 26 3.89 -5.19 -4.43
C SER A 26 2.91 -6.13 -5.13
N ALA A 27 2.59 -5.83 -6.40
CA ALA A 27 1.75 -6.71 -7.20
C ALA A 27 2.37 -8.10 -7.35
N GLU A 28 3.68 -8.15 -7.59
CA GLU A 28 4.41 -9.40 -7.74
C GLU A 28 4.37 -10.23 -6.46
N THR A 29 4.50 -9.58 -5.30
CA THR A 29 4.43 -10.26 -4.01
C THR A 29 3.03 -10.83 -3.78
N VAL A 30 1.98 -10.05 -4.07
CA VAL A 30 0.60 -10.53 -3.94
C VAL A 30 0.39 -11.76 -4.85
N HIS A 31 0.86 -11.67 -6.09
CA HIS A 31 0.74 -12.79 -7.03
C HIS A 31 1.44 -14.04 -6.50
N ALA A 32 2.66 -13.89 -5.98
CA ALA A 32 3.40 -15.01 -5.43
C ALA A 32 2.69 -15.63 -4.21
N MET A 33 2.13 -14.80 -3.35
CA MET A 33 1.41 -15.27 -2.16
C MET A 33 0.14 -16.04 -2.51
N LEU A 34 -0.48 -15.72 -3.65
CA LEU A 34 -1.72 -16.35 -4.08
C LEU A 34 -1.53 -17.61 -4.92
N GLN A 35 -0.33 -17.86 -5.44
CA GLN A 35 -0.11 -18.95 -6.40
C GLN A 35 -0.45 -20.32 -5.84
N LYS A 36 -0.27 -20.52 -4.54
CA LYS A 36 -0.48 -21.83 -3.92
C LYS A 36 -1.96 -22.21 -3.91
N GLU A 37 -2.83 -21.26 -3.55
CA GLU A 37 -4.27 -21.51 -3.42
C GLU A 37 -5.06 -21.11 -4.66
N HIS A 38 -4.53 -20.18 -5.44
CA HIS A 38 -5.21 -19.63 -6.61
C HIS A 38 -4.26 -19.53 -7.80
N PRO A 39 -3.80 -20.70 -8.32
CA PRO A 39 -2.83 -20.69 -9.42
C PRO A 39 -3.39 -20.14 -10.72
N ASP A 40 -4.72 -19.99 -10.81
CA ASP A 40 -5.39 -19.44 -11.98
C ASP A 40 -5.38 -17.92 -12.03
N ILE A 41 -4.91 -17.23 -10.98
CA ILE A 41 -4.82 -15.78 -10.97
C ILE A 41 -3.49 -15.35 -11.61
N SER A 42 -3.57 -14.64 -12.74
CA SER A 42 -2.38 -14.15 -13.43
C SER A 42 -1.89 -12.85 -12.79
N LEU A 43 -0.62 -12.51 -13.05
CA LEU A 43 -0.06 -11.24 -12.60
C LEU A 43 -0.83 -10.05 -13.19
N ALA A 44 -1.25 -10.15 -14.45
CA ALA A 44 -2.04 -9.10 -15.08
C ALA A 44 -3.38 -8.88 -14.36
N THR A 45 -4.00 -9.96 -13.90
CA THR A 45 -5.24 -9.87 -13.11
C THR A 45 -4.97 -9.17 -11.79
N VAL A 46 -3.86 -9.47 -11.13
CA VAL A 46 -3.48 -8.77 -9.88
C VAL A 46 -3.34 -7.28 -10.13
N TYR A 47 -2.58 -6.87 -11.16
CA TYR A 47 -2.40 -5.46 -11.49
C TYR A 47 -3.72 -4.75 -11.74
N ARG A 48 -4.63 -5.37 -12.51
CA ARG A 48 -5.92 -4.76 -12.82
C ARG A 48 -6.76 -4.55 -11.57
N ASN A 49 -6.78 -5.54 -10.68
CA ASN A 49 -7.56 -5.43 -9.46
C ASN A 49 -6.96 -4.42 -8.48
N LEU A 50 -5.63 -4.35 -8.38
CA LEU A 50 -4.98 -3.35 -7.54
C LEU A 50 -5.31 -1.93 -8.02
N ALA A 51 -5.29 -1.70 -9.33
CA ALA A 51 -5.66 -0.42 -9.89
C ALA A 51 -7.13 -0.07 -9.58
N LEU A 52 -8.02 -1.05 -9.68
CA LEU A 52 -9.43 -0.89 -9.35
C LEU A 52 -9.63 -0.55 -7.88
N PHE A 53 -8.98 -1.31 -6.98
CA PHE A 53 -9.09 -1.08 -5.54
C PHE A 53 -8.56 0.30 -5.15
N LYS A 54 -7.47 0.74 -5.78
CA LYS A 54 -6.91 2.06 -5.53
C LYS A 54 -7.91 3.15 -5.92
N ARG A 55 -8.56 3.01 -7.09
CA ARG A 55 -9.59 3.98 -7.52
C ARG A 55 -10.80 3.97 -6.60
N GLN A 56 -11.16 2.82 -6.05
CA GLN A 56 -12.30 2.68 -5.14
C GLN A 56 -11.98 3.11 -3.70
N GLY A 57 -10.73 3.42 -3.41
CA GLY A 57 -10.31 3.79 -2.06
C GLY A 57 -10.18 2.63 -1.08
N LEU A 58 -10.16 1.39 -1.58
CA LEU A 58 -10.03 0.20 -0.74
C LEU A 58 -8.59 -0.08 -0.34
N ILE A 59 -7.64 0.39 -1.12
CA ILE A 59 -6.21 0.32 -0.82
C ILE A 59 -5.56 1.65 -1.17
N THR A 60 -4.37 1.87 -0.61
CA THR A 60 -3.56 3.06 -0.87
C THR A 60 -2.22 2.62 -1.45
N SER A 61 -1.69 3.36 -2.42
CA SER A 61 -0.34 3.17 -2.90
C SER A 61 0.62 3.97 -2.01
N LEU A 62 1.69 3.32 -1.56
CA LEU A 62 2.77 3.98 -0.84
C LEU A 62 3.79 4.61 -1.79
N GLY A 63 3.52 4.55 -3.09
CA GLY A 63 4.47 4.97 -4.10
C GLY A 63 5.47 3.87 -4.41
N THR A 64 6.56 4.25 -5.04
CA THR A 64 7.57 3.32 -5.53
C THR A 64 8.72 3.21 -4.53
N VAL A 65 8.98 1.99 -4.09
CA VAL A 65 10.09 1.66 -3.18
C VAL A 65 11.08 0.82 -3.98
N ASN A 66 12.25 1.36 -4.23
CA ASN A 66 13.29 0.70 -5.03
C ASN A 66 12.74 0.20 -6.39
N GLY A 67 12.01 1.09 -7.09
CA GLY A 67 11.47 0.80 -8.41
C GLY A 67 10.18 0.01 -8.44
N VAL A 68 9.60 -0.34 -7.27
CA VAL A 68 8.42 -1.21 -7.19
C VAL A 68 7.34 -0.53 -6.37
N GLU A 69 6.14 -0.43 -6.93
CA GLU A 69 5.00 0.16 -6.23
C GLU A 69 4.52 -0.78 -5.11
N ARG A 70 4.32 -0.22 -3.92
CA ARG A 70 3.87 -0.95 -2.73
C ARG A 70 2.50 -0.47 -2.31
N PHE A 71 1.71 -1.35 -1.71
CA PHE A 71 0.30 -1.09 -1.39
C PHE A 71 -0.02 -1.37 0.06
N ASP A 72 -1.06 -0.70 0.57
CA ASP A 72 -1.54 -0.85 1.93
C ASP A 72 -3.07 -0.87 1.93
N ALA A 73 -3.66 -1.85 2.59
CA ALA A 73 -5.11 -1.94 2.75
C ALA A 73 -5.63 -1.06 3.89
N ASN A 74 -4.75 -0.55 4.75
CA ASN A 74 -5.13 0.40 5.79
C ASN A 74 -5.20 1.80 5.18
N THR A 75 -6.42 2.27 4.91
CA THR A 75 -6.64 3.56 4.28
C THR A 75 -6.75 4.71 5.28
N HIS A 76 -6.68 4.43 6.58
CA HIS A 76 -6.62 5.48 7.60
C HIS A 76 -5.28 6.19 7.53
N PRO A 77 -5.25 7.52 7.70
CA PRO A 77 -3.98 8.24 7.67
C PRO A 77 -3.04 7.73 8.75
N HIS A 78 -1.83 7.37 8.36
CA HIS A 78 -0.79 6.96 9.29
C HIS A 78 0.58 7.26 8.65
N VAL A 79 1.61 7.26 9.48
CA VAL A 79 2.95 7.63 9.06
C VAL A 79 3.76 6.37 8.78
N HIS A 80 4.45 6.38 7.64
CA HIS A 80 5.33 5.28 7.26
C HIS A 80 6.78 5.73 7.25
N PHE A 81 7.69 4.79 7.45
CA PHE A 81 9.12 4.98 7.26
C PHE A 81 9.61 3.89 6.30
N ILE A 82 10.30 4.31 5.24
CA ILE A 82 10.83 3.40 4.23
C ILE A 82 12.36 3.40 4.36
N CYS A 83 12.94 2.22 4.56
CA CYS A 83 14.38 2.06 4.62
C CYS A 83 14.95 1.90 3.21
N ASN A 84 15.88 2.78 2.84
CA ASN A 84 16.54 2.72 1.53
C ASN A 84 17.55 1.57 1.45
N GLY A 85 17.98 1.02 2.58
CA GLY A 85 18.96 -0.06 2.61
C GLY A 85 18.38 -1.45 2.43
N CYS A 86 17.21 -1.72 3.04
CA CYS A 86 16.60 -3.05 3.00
C CYS A 86 15.16 -3.04 2.47
N ASP A 87 14.66 -1.88 2.05
CA ASP A 87 13.30 -1.70 1.50
C ASP A 87 12.19 -2.02 2.51
N ALA A 88 12.50 -2.08 3.80
CA ALA A 88 11.49 -2.29 4.84
C ALA A 88 10.56 -1.09 4.89
N VAL A 89 9.26 -1.37 5.05
CA VAL A 89 8.24 -0.35 5.25
C VAL A 89 7.71 -0.51 6.66
N LEU A 90 7.98 0.49 7.50
CA LEU A 90 7.57 0.48 8.90
C LEU A 90 6.42 1.44 9.11
N VAL A 91 5.45 1.04 9.93
CA VAL A 91 4.38 1.92 10.37
C VAL A 91 4.81 2.58 11.67
N LEU A 92 4.64 3.89 11.77
CA LEU A 92 5.00 4.66 12.96
C LEU A 92 3.71 5.12 13.65
N PRO A 93 3.05 4.23 14.42
CA PRO A 93 1.72 4.52 14.97
C PRO A 93 1.74 5.60 16.06
N GLU A 94 2.89 5.82 16.69
CA GLU A 94 3.01 6.80 17.77
C GLU A 94 3.18 8.23 17.26
N LEU A 95 3.51 8.40 15.98
CA LEU A 95 3.63 9.73 15.40
C LEU A 95 2.26 10.24 14.99
N GLN A 96 1.90 11.41 15.52
CA GLN A 96 0.66 12.06 15.15
C GLN A 96 0.91 13.07 14.05
N PHE A 97 0.04 13.08 13.05
CA PHE A 97 0.14 14.03 11.96
C PHE A 97 -0.27 15.42 12.47
N PRO A 98 0.55 16.46 12.26
CA PRO A 98 0.23 17.79 12.74
C PRO A 98 -0.98 18.39 12.03
N LYS A 99 -2.02 18.71 12.80
CA LYS A 99 -3.23 19.34 12.24
C LYS A 99 -2.93 20.66 11.54
N GLU A 100 -1.93 21.39 12.04
CA GLU A 100 -1.54 22.67 11.44
C GLU A 100 -1.05 22.50 10.00
N LEU A 101 -0.38 21.40 9.70
CA LEU A 101 0.12 21.15 8.36
C LEU A 101 -1.05 20.97 7.38
N CYS A 102 -2.11 20.29 7.81
CA CYS A 102 -3.33 20.16 7.00
C CYS A 102 -3.99 21.51 6.75
N LEU A 103 -4.03 22.37 7.77
CA LEU A 103 -4.59 23.72 7.64
C LEU A 103 -3.76 24.57 6.67
N GLN A 104 -2.45 24.51 6.77
CA GLN A 104 -1.56 25.21 5.86
C GLN A 104 -1.72 24.74 4.42
N ALA A 105 -1.85 23.43 4.23
CA ALA A 105 -2.07 22.86 2.91
C ALA A 105 -3.41 23.31 2.32
N ALA A 106 -4.46 23.34 3.14
CA ALA A 106 -5.78 23.79 2.69
C ALA A 106 -5.74 25.26 2.29
N GLN A 107 -5.04 26.08 3.06
CA GLN A 107 -4.87 27.52 2.75
C GLN A 107 -4.08 27.70 1.47
N GLY A 108 -2.97 26.98 1.31
CA GLY A 108 -2.14 27.07 0.11
C GLY A 108 -2.87 26.63 -1.15
N ALA A 109 -3.76 25.65 -1.04
CA ALA A 109 -4.55 25.15 -2.15
C ALA A 109 -5.85 25.95 -2.36
N SER A 110 -6.20 26.84 -1.43
CA SER A 110 -7.49 27.54 -1.41
C SER A 110 -8.65 26.56 -1.44
N GLY A 111 -8.54 25.48 -0.68
CA GLY A 111 -9.53 24.40 -0.70
C GLY A 111 -9.60 23.63 0.60
N GLN A 112 -9.93 22.36 0.50
CA GLN A 112 -10.05 21.44 1.63
C GLN A 112 -9.08 20.28 1.47
N VAL A 113 -8.52 19.83 2.59
CA VAL A 113 -7.70 18.61 2.62
C VAL A 113 -8.63 17.45 3.01
N THR A 114 -8.78 16.49 2.11
CA THR A 114 -9.62 15.32 2.35
C THR A 114 -8.82 14.09 2.77
N ASN A 115 -7.53 14.06 2.45
CA ASN A 115 -6.65 12.95 2.79
C ASN A 115 -5.21 13.42 2.74
N TYR A 116 -4.34 12.68 3.41
CA TYR A 116 -2.90 12.95 3.39
C TYR A 116 -2.12 11.66 3.54
N GLN A 117 -0.86 11.73 3.15
CA GLN A 117 0.07 10.63 3.32
C GLN A 117 1.42 11.21 3.71
N LEU A 118 2.02 10.71 4.78
CA LEU A 118 3.33 11.14 5.24
C LEU A 118 4.27 9.95 5.27
N ILE A 119 5.35 10.06 4.53
CA ILE A 119 6.35 8.98 4.41
C ILE A 119 7.71 9.58 4.68
N PHE A 120 8.40 9.01 5.67
CA PHE A 120 9.81 9.31 5.89
C PHE A 120 10.66 8.27 5.19
N THR A 121 11.75 8.68 4.60
CA THR A 121 12.72 7.79 3.99
C THR A 121 14.07 7.95 4.68
N GLY A 122 14.79 6.86 4.80
CA GLY A 122 16.09 6.89 5.46
C GLY A 122 16.68 5.50 5.60
N THR A 123 17.39 5.28 6.69
CA THR A 123 18.05 4.00 6.97
C THR A 123 17.55 3.48 8.32
N CYS A 124 17.04 2.24 8.35
CA CYS A 124 16.57 1.64 9.60
C CYS A 124 17.75 1.32 10.52
N GLN A 125 17.45 0.95 11.77
CA GLN A 125 18.48 0.69 12.77
C GLN A 125 19.45 -0.40 12.33
N ASP A 126 18.91 -1.50 11.78
CA ASP A 126 19.74 -2.62 11.34
C ASP A 126 20.68 -2.23 10.19
N CYS A 127 20.19 -1.44 9.25
CA CYS A 127 21.00 -0.97 8.12
C CYS A 127 22.02 0.07 8.55
N THR A 128 21.66 0.94 9.51
CA THR A 128 22.58 1.94 10.04
C THR A 128 23.74 1.26 10.76
N ASN A 129 23.50 0.14 11.44
CA ASN A 129 24.52 -0.57 12.21
C ASN A 129 25.36 -1.52 11.35
N THR A 130 25.03 -1.67 10.06
CA THR A 130 25.73 -2.57 9.14
C THR A 130 26.78 -1.80 8.35
N ILE A 131 27.88 -1.41 9.00
CA ILE A 131 28.98 -0.73 8.31
C ILE A 131 30.23 -1.58 8.39
#